data_644645a821191007f46eb110182d3192
#
_entry.id   644645a821191007f46eb110182d3192
#
_cell.length_a   1.000
_cell.length_b   1.000
_cell.length_c   1.000
_cell.angle_alpha   90.00
_cell.angle_beta   90.00
_cell.angle_gamma   90.00
#
_symmetry.space_group_name_H-M   'P 1'
#
loop_
_entity.id
_entity.type
_entity.pdbx_description
1 polymer ?
#
loop_
_entity_poly.entity_id
_entity_poly.type
_entity_poly.pdbx_seq_one_letter_code
_entity_poly.pdbx_strand_id
1 'polypeptide(L)'
;MIVSNKGLLGMAVGVLTLTGVVISGFSSIQVAIADHSQNQSGGHLVAQNIKSLTIVFPSRSDSTDLQNKANNVAAFLSKMVGIPIKAQVGDETAAVEALRANRADVAFLSSRPALKAEQLANSRLYLAEVRKNYSGRYTYNSVFVVPNNSQLKSKNSPKATLEQLRGKTITFTSPTSGSGFIFPVSELVKQGFVPNRDRLDTFFSKVNYGGNYSKALDAVVRGQTDVAVVSEYALFPPYLAAENRDKVRILHKISGVPAHGIAIDDDVPVVIREKLINALLKLNKSENQQLLTNLYNSTELVRVDHDRHLQPMREALKNV
;
A
#
# COMPACT_ATOMS: atom_id res chain seq x y z
N MET A 1 -60.32 -0.77 19.37
CA MET A 1 -60.35 -2.22 19.62
C MET A 1 -58.93 -2.64 19.84
N ILE A 2 -58.37 -2.65 21.10
CA ILE A 2 -58.47 -3.75 22.07
C ILE A 2 -57.78 -5.00 21.46
N VAL A 3 -56.69 -5.64 21.96
CA VAL A 3 -56.11 -5.93 23.30
C VAL A 3 -54.67 -6.39 23.04
N SER A 4 -53.59 -5.93 23.63
CA SER A 4 -52.93 -6.33 24.90
C SER A 4 -52.80 -7.85 25.14
N ASN A 5 -51.57 -8.35 25.23
CA ASN A 5 -51.22 -9.12 26.40
C ASN A 5 -49.70 -9.24 26.67
N LYS A 6 -49.42 -9.09 27.95
CA LYS A 6 -48.14 -9.23 28.63
C LYS A 6 -47.90 -10.71 29.00
N GLY A 7 -46.67 -11.14 29.10
CA GLY A 7 -46.28 -12.38 29.74
C GLY A 7 -44.89 -12.26 30.35
N LEU A 8 -44.90 -12.26 31.63
CA LEU A 8 -43.87 -11.99 32.66
C LEU A 8 -43.28 -13.31 33.18
N LEU A 9 -42.06 -13.24 33.70
CA LEU A 9 -41.45 -14.02 34.82
C LEU A 9 -40.79 -15.38 34.57
N GLY A 10 -39.59 -15.50 35.16
CA GLY A 10 -38.98 -16.73 35.56
C GLY A 10 -37.52 -16.58 36.01
N MET A 11 -37.28 -15.95 37.19
CA MET A 11 -36.00 -16.07 37.93
C MET A 11 -35.90 -17.46 38.57
N ALA A 12 -34.73 -18.09 38.53
CA ALA A 12 -34.36 -19.15 39.48
C ALA A 12 -32.93 -18.93 39.98
N VAL A 13 -32.81 -18.56 41.22
CA VAL A 13 -31.61 -18.50 42.03
C VAL A 13 -31.41 -19.88 42.69
N GLY A 14 -30.27 -20.52 42.43
CA GLY A 14 -29.86 -21.76 43.13
C GLY A 14 -28.66 -21.48 44.00
N VAL A 15 -28.89 -21.47 45.31
CA VAL A 15 -27.85 -21.45 46.36
C VAL A 15 -27.51 -22.90 46.71
N LEU A 16 -26.26 -23.29 46.62
CA LEU A 16 -25.76 -24.55 47.15
C LEU A 16 -24.71 -24.22 48.27
N THR A 17 -25.08 -24.63 49.50
CA THR A 17 -24.24 -24.61 50.66
C THR A 17 -23.27 -25.76 50.69
N LEU A 18 -22.00 -25.49 50.92
CA LEU A 18 -20.96 -26.51 51.23
C LEU A 18 -20.79 -26.63 52.75
N THR A 19 -21.03 -27.81 53.25
CA THR A 19 -20.64 -28.25 54.60
C THR A 19 -19.21 -28.79 54.62
N GLY A 20 -18.42 -28.31 55.57
CA GLY A 20 -17.02 -28.67 55.75
C GLY A 20 -16.82 -30.04 56.40
N VAL A 21 -15.66 -30.64 56.13
CA VAL A 21 -15.05 -31.67 56.95
C VAL A 21 -13.59 -31.26 57.16
N VAL A 22 -13.22 -31.07 58.45
CA VAL A 22 -11.84 -30.84 58.91
C VAL A 22 -11.25 -32.22 59.24
N ILE A 23 -10.13 -32.56 58.62
CA ILE A 23 -9.24 -33.67 59.08
C ILE A 23 -7.84 -33.09 59.23
N SER A 24 -7.40 -33.02 60.45
CA SER A 24 -6.06 -32.67 60.89
C SER A 24 -5.10 -33.87 60.70
N GLY A 25 -4.02 -33.59 59.99
CA GLY A 25 -2.88 -34.55 59.85
C GLY A 25 -1.58 -33.76 59.83
N PHE A 26 -0.88 -33.68 60.94
CA PHE A 26 0.49 -33.21 61.03
C PHE A 26 1.42 -34.19 60.35
N SER A 27 2.21 -33.77 59.38
CA SER A 27 3.41 -34.48 58.94
C SER A 27 4.50 -33.47 58.53
N SER A 28 5.61 -33.68 59.14
CA SER A 28 6.90 -33.03 59.13
C SER A 28 7.34 -32.44 57.81
N ILE A 29 7.72 -31.14 57.86
CA ILE A 29 8.41 -30.43 56.75
C ILE A 29 9.86 -30.94 56.69
N GLN A 30 10.23 -31.69 55.68
CA GLN A 30 11.61 -31.83 55.24
C GLN A 30 11.88 -30.73 54.17
N VAL A 31 12.72 -29.78 54.54
CA VAL A 31 13.26 -28.80 53.61
C VAL A 31 14.29 -29.50 52.73
N ALA A 32 13.90 -29.81 51.51
CA ALA A 32 14.82 -30.20 50.44
C ALA A 32 15.34 -28.87 49.84
N ILE A 33 16.61 -28.59 50.06
CA ILE A 33 17.35 -27.58 49.30
C ILE A 33 17.51 -28.10 47.89
N ALA A 34 16.66 -27.67 46.95
CA ALA A 34 16.84 -27.95 45.53
C ALA A 34 17.88 -26.98 44.98
N ASP A 35 18.99 -27.57 44.59
CA ASP A 35 20.08 -26.96 43.84
C ASP A 35 19.51 -26.28 42.55
N HIS A 36 19.61 -24.98 42.45
CA HIS A 36 19.24 -24.20 41.26
C HIS A 36 20.34 -24.36 40.23
N SER A 37 20.41 -25.53 39.59
CA SER A 37 21.08 -25.62 38.30
C SER A 37 20.25 -24.87 37.28
N GLN A 38 20.77 -23.72 36.86
CA GLN A 38 20.24 -22.92 35.75
C GLN A 38 20.16 -23.79 34.48
N ASN A 39 18.99 -24.31 34.21
CA ASN A 39 18.65 -24.80 32.88
C ASN A 39 18.41 -23.57 32.01
N GLN A 40 19.48 -23.04 31.40
CA GLN A 40 19.38 -22.20 30.25
C GLN A 40 18.75 -23.04 29.14
N SER A 41 17.43 -23.03 29.05
CA SER A 41 16.71 -23.40 27.85
C SER A 41 17.06 -22.36 26.80
N GLY A 42 18.21 -22.53 26.14
CA GLY A 42 18.51 -21.90 24.89
C GLY A 42 17.36 -22.24 23.95
N GLY A 43 16.50 -21.27 23.69
CA GLY A 43 15.51 -21.35 22.63
C GLY A 43 16.27 -21.67 21.34
N HIS A 44 16.31 -22.94 20.95
CA HIS A 44 16.60 -23.31 19.59
C HIS A 44 15.52 -22.67 18.75
N LEU A 45 15.83 -21.49 18.18
CA LEU A 45 15.17 -21.00 16.98
C LEU A 45 15.34 -22.12 15.95
N VAL A 46 14.32 -22.98 15.83
CA VAL A 46 14.23 -23.92 14.72
C VAL A 46 14.24 -23.03 13.49
N ALA A 47 15.39 -22.96 12.84
CA ALA A 47 15.51 -22.27 11.56
C ALA A 47 14.54 -22.99 10.62
N GLN A 48 13.37 -22.40 10.37
CA GLN A 48 12.45 -22.90 9.36
C GLN A 48 13.26 -23.00 8.06
N ASN A 49 13.40 -24.21 7.57
CA ASN A 49 14.19 -24.48 6.38
C ASN A 49 13.36 -24.09 5.17
N ILE A 50 13.33 -22.78 4.86
CA ILE A 50 12.60 -22.26 3.69
C ILE A 50 13.23 -22.86 2.44
N LYS A 51 12.45 -23.69 1.74
CA LYS A 51 12.90 -24.39 0.54
C LYS A 51 12.85 -23.49 -0.71
N SER A 52 11.98 -22.50 -0.75
CA SER A 52 11.84 -21.53 -1.84
C SER A 52 11.06 -20.31 -1.37
N LEU A 53 11.20 -19.17 -2.08
CA LEU A 53 10.36 -17.99 -1.92
C LEU A 53 9.54 -17.73 -3.18
N THR A 54 8.37 -17.11 -3.02
CA THR A 54 7.53 -16.64 -4.12
C THR A 54 7.41 -15.12 -4.05
N ILE A 55 7.74 -14.43 -5.15
CA ILE A 55 7.59 -12.98 -5.30
C ILE A 55 6.47 -12.69 -6.28
N VAL A 56 5.49 -11.85 -5.90
CA VAL A 56 4.45 -11.36 -6.80
C VAL A 56 4.85 -10.01 -7.37
N PHE A 57 4.79 -9.91 -8.69
CA PHE A 57 5.06 -8.70 -9.47
C PHE A 57 3.75 -8.19 -10.07
N PRO A 58 3.13 -7.13 -9.50
CA PRO A 58 1.88 -6.60 -10.01
C PRO A 58 2.01 -6.02 -11.42
N SER A 59 1.04 -6.34 -12.25
CA SER A 59 0.91 -5.73 -13.58
C SER A 59 0.67 -4.23 -13.45
N ARG A 60 1.45 -3.45 -14.20
CA ARG A 60 1.33 -1.99 -14.30
C ARG A 60 1.20 -1.61 -15.77
N SER A 61 0.54 -0.48 -16.03
CA SER A 61 0.29 -0.03 -17.41
C SER A 61 1.56 0.31 -18.20
N ASP A 62 2.68 0.51 -17.51
CA ASP A 62 3.99 0.82 -18.09
C ASP A 62 4.91 -0.40 -18.26
N SER A 63 4.42 -1.62 -17.99
CA SER A 63 5.22 -2.84 -18.13
C SER A 63 4.63 -3.80 -19.14
N THR A 64 5.38 -4.03 -20.21
CA THR A 64 5.13 -5.09 -21.23
C THR A 64 6.02 -6.27 -20.94
N ASP A 65 5.61 -7.48 -21.33
CA ASP A 65 6.38 -8.73 -21.14
C ASP A 65 6.83 -8.94 -19.68
N LEU A 66 5.95 -8.61 -18.75
CA LEU A 66 6.27 -8.56 -17.32
C LEU A 66 6.73 -9.91 -16.77
N GLN A 67 6.15 -11.03 -17.25
CA GLN A 67 6.51 -12.35 -16.73
C GLN A 67 8.00 -12.69 -17.00
N ASN A 68 8.52 -12.42 -18.19
CA ASN A 68 9.93 -12.65 -18.49
C ASN A 68 10.86 -11.74 -17.69
N LYS A 69 10.48 -10.47 -17.54
CA LYS A 69 11.23 -9.51 -16.72
C LYS A 69 11.25 -9.91 -15.24
N ALA A 70 10.13 -10.35 -14.72
CA ALA A 70 10.00 -10.86 -13.36
C ALA A 70 10.83 -12.14 -13.15
N ASN A 71 10.82 -13.06 -14.12
CA ASN A 71 11.64 -14.27 -14.08
C ASN A 71 13.14 -13.94 -14.05
N ASN A 72 13.60 -12.96 -14.82
CA ASN A 72 15.01 -12.54 -14.81
C ASN A 72 15.43 -11.96 -13.45
N VAL A 73 14.57 -11.15 -12.83
CA VAL A 73 14.81 -10.63 -11.47
C VAL A 73 14.82 -11.77 -10.45
N ALA A 74 13.86 -12.70 -10.50
CA ALA A 74 13.79 -13.84 -9.60
C ALA A 74 15.02 -14.75 -9.74
N ALA A 75 15.50 -15.01 -10.95
CA ALA A 75 16.71 -15.78 -11.20
C ALA A 75 17.96 -15.11 -10.60
N PHE A 76 18.10 -13.80 -10.78
CA PHE A 76 19.17 -13.01 -10.15
C PHE A 76 19.12 -13.13 -8.62
N LEU A 77 17.94 -12.92 -8.03
CA LEU A 77 17.73 -13.00 -6.59
C LEU A 77 17.99 -14.42 -6.05
N SER A 78 17.55 -15.46 -6.75
CA SER A 78 17.81 -16.87 -6.39
C SER A 78 19.31 -17.14 -6.24
N LYS A 79 20.11 -16.68 -7.23
CA LYS A 79 21.57 -16.80 -7.19
C LYS A 79 22.18 -16.06 -6.01
N MET A 80 21.66 -14.88 -5.67
CA MET A 80 22.22 -14.03 -4.61
C MET A 80 21.84 -14.53 -3.21
N VAL A 81 20.63 -15.05 -3.02
CA VAL A 81 20.10 -15.51 -1.72
C VAL A 81 20.50 -16.94 -1.43
N GLY A 82 20.68 -17.75 -2.47
CA GLY A 82 21.08 -19.16 -2.38
C GLY A 82 19.90 -20.13 -2.19
N ILE A 83 18.66 -19.66 -2.45
CA ILE A 83 17.45 -20.50 -2.46
C ILE A 83 16.61 -20.19 -3.71
N PRO A 84 15.81 -21.14 -4.22
CA PRO A 84 14.92 -20.90 -5.35
C PRO A 84 13.93 -19.78 -5.07
N ILE A 85 13.80 -18.82 -5.99
CA ILE A 85 12.81 -17.76 -5.94
C ILE A 85 11.95 -17.84 -7.19
N LYS A 86 10.63 -17.92 -7.01
CA LYS A 86 9.63 -18.01 -8.08
C LYS A 86 9.00 -16.66 -8.31
N ALA A 87 8.85 -16.25 -9.57
CA ALA A 87 8.11 -15.06 -9.96
C ALA A 87 6.67 -15.42 -10.34
N GLN A 88 5.73 -14.66 -9.79
CA GLN A 88 4.33 -14.67 -10.21
C GLN A 88 3.93 -13.27 -10.67
N VAL A 89 3.07 -13.18 -11.69
CA VAL A 89 2.51 -11.92 -12.15
C VAL A 89 1.00 -11.92 -11.89
N GLY A 90 0.48 -10.82 -11.39
CA GLY A 90 -0.93 -10.63 -11.09
C GLY A 90 -1.25 -9.14 -10.94
N ASP A 91 -2.44 -8.81 -10.44
CA ASP A 91 -2.72 -7.44 -9.98
C ASP A 91 -2.37 -7.27 -8.49
N GLU A 92 -2.43 -6.04 -7.99
CA GLU A 92 -2.11 -5.76 -6.58
C GLU A 92 -3.08 -6.41 -5.59
N THR A 93 -4.33 -6.65 -5.98
CA THR A 93 -5.32 -7.35 -5.15
C THR A 93 -4.94 -8.82 -5.01
N ALA A 94 -4.62 -9.47 -6.14
CA ALA A 94 -4.12 -10.85 -6.15
C ALA A 94 -2.81 -10.99 -5.35
N ALA A 95 -1.92 -9.99 -5.42
CA ALA A 95 -0.68 -9.97 -4.64
C ALA A 95 -0.94 -9.94 -3.12
N VAL A 96 -1.84 -9.07 -2.67
CA VAL A 96 -2.23 -9.00 -1.25
C VAL A 96 -2.90 -10.29 -0.78
N GLU A 97 -3.79 -10.87 -1.59
CA GLU A 97 -4.45 -12.15 -1.27
C GLU A 97 -3.46 -13.33 -1.28
N ALA A 98 -2.42 -13.27 -2.12
CA ALA A 98 -1.37 -14.30 -2.11
C ALA A 98 -0.53 -14.24 -0.83
N LEU A 99 -0.16 -13.04 -0.36
CA LEU A 99 0.49 -12.85 0.95
C LEU A 99 -0.42 -13.37 2.08
N ARG A 100 -1.68 -12.92 2.14
CA ARG A 100 -2.65 -13.34 3.17
C ARG A 100 -2.85 -14.86 3.25
N ALA A 101 -2.74 -15.54 2.13
CA ALA A 101 -2.94 -17.00 2.03
C ALA A 101 -1.62 -17.80 2.09
N ASN A 102 -0.50 -17.17 2.47
CA ASN A 102 0.85 -17.75 2.50
C ASN A 102 1.22 -18.47 1.19
N ARG A 103 0.77 -17.90 0.04
CA ARG A 103 1.12 -18.35 -1.31
C ARG A 103 2.20 -17.51 -1.96
N ALA A 104 2.51 -16.38 -1.34
CA ALA A 104 3.62 -15.51 -1.68
C ALA A 104 4.28 -15.01 -0.39
N ASP A 105 5.58 -14.79 -0.46
CA ASP A 105 6.43 -14.31 0.64
C ASP A 105 6.77 -12.83 0.46
N VAL A 106 6.70 -12.34 -0.77
CA VAL A 106 7.13 -11.00 -1.17
C VAL A 106 6.21 -10.44 -2.25
N ALA A 107 5.92 -9.16 -2.20
CA ALA A 107 5.19 -8.47 -3.25
C ALA A 107 5.67 -7.03 -3.47
N PHE A 108 5.66 -6.59 -4.74
CA PHE A 108 5.83 -5.19 -5.10
C PHE A 108 4.46 -4.50 -5.01
N LEU A 109 4.27 -3.56 -4.08
CA LEU A 109 2.96 -2.97 -3.80
C LEU A 109 3.01 -1.44 -3.83
N SER A 110 1.95 -0.82 -4.30
CA SER A 110 1.71 0.59 -4.04
C SER A 110 1.26 0.81 -2.59
N SER A 111 1.27 2.05 -2.12
CA SER A 111 1.12 2.38 -0.69
C SER A 111 -0.19 1.90 -0.06
N ARG A 112 -1.32 1.94 -0.78
CA ARG A 112 -2.60 1.46 -0.25
C ARG A 112 -2.67 -0.08 -0.15
N PRO A 113 -2.35 -0.87 -1.20
CA PRO A 113 -2.19 -2.33 -1.08
C PRO A 113 -1.16 -2.74 -0.02
N ALA A 114 -0.06 -1.99 0.17
CA ALA A 114 0.92 -2.28 1.22
C ALA A 114 0.30 -2.17 2.62
N LEU A 115 -0.54 -1.15 2.87
CA LEU A 115 -1.31 -1.05 4.13
C LEU A 115 -2.30 -2.21 4.29
N LYS A 116 -2.91 -2.65 3.19
CA LYS A 116 -3.81 -3.80 3.24
C LYS A 116 -3.07 -5.12 3.51
N ALA A 117 -1.88 -5.30 2.93
CA ALA A 117 -1.02 -6.45 3.20
C ALA A 117 -0.52 -6.47 4.66
N GLU A 118 -0.17 -5.30 5.22
CA GLU A 118 0.12 -5.19 6.65
C GLU A 118 -1.05 -5.66 7.51
N GLN A 119 -2.25 -5.21 7.22
CA GLN A 119 -3.45 -5.54 8.01
C GLN A 119 -3.84 -7.03 7.90
N LEU A 120 -3.66 -7.65 6.73
CA LEU A 120 -4.18 -8.99 6.42
C LEU A 120 -3.13 -10.10 6.53
N ALA A 121 -1.84 -9.76 6.46
CA ALA A 121 -0.73 -10.69 6.37
C ALA A 121 0.49 -10.24 7.21
N ASN A 122 0.36 -9.22 8.05
CA ASN A 122 1.47 -8.62 8.80
C ASN A 122 2.71 -8.26 7.95
N SER A 123 2.55 -8.23 6.63
CA SER A 123 3.63 -7.93 5.69
C SER A 123 4.10 -6.49 5.84
N ARG A 124 5.41 -6.27 5.88
CA ARG A 124 5.99 -4.93 6.03
C ARG A 124 6.79 -4.53 4.80
N LEU A 125 6.70 -3.26 4.45
CA LEU A 125 7.43 -2.65 3.35
C LEU A 125 8.85 -2.31 3.81
N TYR A 126 9.86 -2.87 3.18
CA TYR A 126 11.28 -2.69 3.53
C TYR A 126 12.04 -1.81 2.56
N LEU A 127 11.61 -1.80 1.31
CA LEU A 127 12.24 -1.02 0.24
C LEU A 127 11.20 -0.20 -0.49
N ALA A 128 11.57 1.01 -0.93
CA ALA A 128 10.79 1.83 -1.84
C ALA A 128 11.49 1.97 -3.19
N GLU A 129 10.71 2.08 -4.25
CA GLU A 129 11.19 2.35 -5.59
C GLU A 129 11.55 3.83 -5.76
N VAL A 130 12.62 4.10 -6.50
CA VAL A 130 12.96 5.42 -7.01
C VAL A 130 12.81 5.39 -8.52
N ARG A 131 12.21 6.43 -9.11
CA ARG A 131 12.09 6.60 -10.57
C ARG A 131 12.65 7.96 -10.97
N LYS A 132 13.19 8.05 -12.20
CA LYS A 132 13.79 9.28 -12.74
C LYS A 132 12.88 10.51 -12.60
N ASN A 133 11.56 10.31 -12.78
CA ASN A 133 10.56 11.39 -12.77
C ASN A 133 9.87 11.56 -11.41
N TYR A 134 10.41 11.00 -10.34
CA TYR A 134 9.92 11.26 -8.98
C TYR A 134 10.52 12.55 -8.45
N SER A 135 9.69 13.42 -7.92
CA SER A 135 10.09 14.74 -7.40
C SER A 135 10.69 14.69 -6.00
N GLY A 136 10.45 13.61 -5.24
CA GLY A 136 10.89 13.44 -3.85
C GLY A 136 11.73 12.17 -3.63
N ARG A 137 12.54 11.74 -4.62
CA ARG A 137 13.32 10.51 -4.61
C ARG A 137 12.43 9.26 -4.48
N TYR A 138 11.95 8.90 -3.27
CA TYR A 138 11.01 7.80 -3.01
C TYR A 138 9.60 8.30 -2.65
N THR A 139 9.28 9.52 -3.05
CA THR A 139 7.94 10.10 -3.07
C THR A 139 7.70 10.81 -4.40
N TYR A 140 6.45 11.01 -4.74
CA TYR A 140 6.06 11.75 -5.95
C TYR A 140 4.84 12.63 -5.67
N ASN A 141 4.42 13.41 -6.64
CA ASN A 141 3.28 14.29 -6.51
C ASN A 141 2.03 13.70 -7.17
N SER A 142 0.88 13.90 -6.53
CA SER A 142 -0.42 13.89 -7.18
C SER A 142 -0.65 15.26 -7.81
N VAL A 143 -1.18 15.29 -9.04
CA VAL A 143 -1.38 16.56 -9.77
C VAL A 143 -2.78 16.66 -10.37
N PHE A 144 -3.37 17.84 -10.24
CA PHE A 144 -4.53 18.26 -10.99
C PHE A 144 -4.04 18.85 -12.31
N VAL A 145 -4.48 18.28 -13.42
CA VAL A 145 -4.05 18.60 -14.78
C VAL A 145 -5.22 19.17 -15.55
N VAL A 146 -4.98 20.27 -16.23
CA VAL A 146 -5.97 20.98 -17.05
C VAL A 146 -5.43 21.19 -18.47
N PRO A 147 -6.29 21.46 -19.47
CA PRO A 147 -5.83 21.87 -20.79
C PRO A 147 -4.93 23.11 -20.68
N ASN A 148 -3.92 23.22 -21.53
CA ASN A 148 -2.97 24.33 -21.48
C ASN A 148 -3.66 25.69 -21.70
N ASN A 149 -4.71 25.73 -22.52
CA ASN A 149 -5.55 26.95 -22.79
C ASN A 149 -6.66 27.17 -21.76
N SER A 150 -6.74 26.36 -20.69
CA SER A 150 -7.75 26.51 -19.62
C SER A 150 -7.68 27.90 -18.95
N GLN A 151 -8.83 28.47 -18.59
CA GLN A 151 -8.92 29.71 -17.81
C GLN A 151 -8.61 29.52 -16.33
N LEU A 152 -8.59 28.28 -15.84
CA LEU A 152 -8.21 27.95 -14.46
C LEU A 152 -6.74 28.30 -14.24
N LYS A 153 -6.40 28.96 -13.14
CA LYS A 153 -5.02 29.43 -12.85
C LYS A 153 -4.58 28.95 -11.47
N SER A 154 -3.32 28.58 -11.34
CA SER A 154 -2.71 28.43 -10.02
C SER A 154 -2.75 29.75 -9.27
N LYS A 155 -3.20 29.75 -8.02
CA LYS A 155 -3.32 30.93 -7.15
C LYS A 155 -2.40 30.79 -5.93
N ASN A 156 -2.35 31.81 -5.09
CA ASN A 156 -1.44 31.93 -3.96
C ASN A 156 -1.70 30.91 -2.83
N SER A 157 -2.83 30.18 -2.87
CA SER A 157 -3.12 29.12 -1.90
C SER A 157 -3.76 27.91 -2.58
N PRO A 158 -3.57 26.70 -2.01
CA PRO A 158 -4.27 25.49 -2.44
C PRO A 158 -5.79 25.70 -2.49
N LYS A 159 -6.35 26.29 -1.43
CA LYS A 159 -7.80 26.56 -1.33
C LYS A 159 -8.29 27.44 -2.48
N ALA A 160 -7.64 28.57 -2.71
CA ALA A 160 -8.04 29.50 -3.80
C ALA A 160 -7.86 28.88 -5.19
N THR A 161 -6.88 28.00 -5.37
CA THR A 161 -6.66 27.28 -6.63
C THR A 161 -7.77 26.25 -6.86
N LEU A 162 -8.04 25.41 -5.87
CA LEU A 162 -8.99 24.30 -5.97
C LEU A 162 -10.46 24.79 -5.99
N GLU A 163 -10.79 25.93 -5.37
CA GLU A 163 -12.14 26.54 -5.44
C GLU A 163 -12.61 26.76 -6.88
N GLN A 164 -11.71 27.05 -7.81
CA GLN A 164 -12.03 27.22 -9.22
C GLN A 164 -12.59 25.96 -9.89
N LEU A 165 -12.44 24.80 -9.25
CA LEU A 165 -12.94 23.52 -9.75
C LEU A 165 -14.44 23.31 -9.45
N ARG A 166 -15.06 24.19 -8.66
CA ARG A 166 -16.49 24.13 -8.37
C ARG A 166 -17.31 24.15 -9.66
N GLY A 167 -18.20 23.18 -9.81
CA GLY A 167 -19.05 23.02 -10.99
C GLY A 167 -18.30 22.54 -12.26
N LYS A 168 -17.02 22.21 -12.17
CA LYS A 168 -16.25 21.65 -13.28
C LYS A 168 -16.44 20.13 -13.40
N THR A 169 -16.15 19.60 -14.58
CA THR A 169 -16.08 18.16 -14.81
C THR A 169 -14.69 17.64 -14.43
N ILE A 170 -14.64 16.53 -13.68
CA ILE A 170 -13.37 15.93 -13.25
C ILE A 170 -13.26 14.48 -13.68
N THR A 171 -12.05 14.06 -14.05
CA THR A 171 -11.72 12.65 -14.28
C THR A 171 -10.60 12.22 -13.34
N PHE A 172 -10.95 11.38 -12.36
CA PHE A 172 -9.99 10.68 -11.51
C PHE A 172 -9.43 9.44 -12.23
N THR A 173 -8.30 8.93 -11.75
CA THR A 173 -7.72 7.69 -12.31
C THR A 173 -8.61 6.49 -11.99
N SER A 174 -8.78 6.16 -10.71
CA SER A 174 -9.68 5.10 -10.21
C SER A 174 -9.96 5.32 -8.72
N PRO A 175 -11.05 4.79 -8.16
CA PRO A 175 -11.39 4.95 -6.74
C PRO A 175 -10.36 4.37 -5.76
N THR A 176 -9.42 3.55 -6.25
CA THR A 176 -8.38 2.91 -5.44
C THR A 176 -7.00 3.55 -5.61
N SER A 177 -6.85 4.45 -6.59
CA SER A 177 -5.56 5.09 -6.89
C SER A 177 -5.13 6.05 -5.78
N GLY A 178 -3.90 5.89 -5.27
CA GLY A 178 -3.32 6.81 -4.29
C GLY A 178 -3.29 8.24 -4.82
N SER A 179 -2.44 8.51 -5.80
CA SER A 179 -2.27 9.85 -6.38
C SER A 179 -3.41 10.29 -7.30
N GLY A 180 -4.11 9.34 -7.93
CA GLY A 180 -5.21 9.68 -8.85
C GLY A 180 -6.58 9.79 -8.19
N PHE A 181 -6.70 9.58 -6.85
CA PHE A 181 -7.95 9.69 -6.13
C PHE A 181 -7.78 9.96 -4.63
N ILE A 182 -7.09 9.11 -3.87
CA ILE A 182 -7.06 9.17 -2.40
C ILE A 182 -6.47 10.50 -1.92
N PHE A 183 -5.26 10.87 -2.36
CA PHE A 183 -4.62 12.13 -1.98
C PHE A 183 -5.42 13.36 -2.44
N PRO A 184 -5.90 13.44 -3.70
CA PRO A 184 -6.73 14.57 -4.16
C PRO A 184 -8.03 14.71 -3.38
N VAL A 185 -8.76 13.62 -3.12
CA VAL A 185 -10.01 13.67 -2.35
C VAL A 185 -9.72 14.06 -0.90
N SER A 186 -8.67 13.51 -0.27
CA SER A 186 -8.23 13.92 1.06
C SER A 186 -7.95 15.43 1.12
N GLU A 187 -7.29 15.99 0.10
CA GLU A 187 -7.05 17.44 0.01
C GLU A 187 -8.35 18.23 -0.11
N LEU A 188 -9.29 17.81 -0.96
CA LEU A 188 -10.60 18.45 -1.10
C LEU A 188 -11.41 18.43 0.20
N VAL A 189 -11.37 17.32 0.94
CA VAL A 189 -12.01 17.22 2.27
C VAL A 189 -11.34 18.15 3.28
N LYS A 190 -10.00 18.16 3.36
CA LYS A 190 -9.23 19.05 4.25
C LYS A 190 -9.49 20.54 3.98
N GLN A 191 -9.70 20.92 2.73
CA GLN A 191 -10.03 22.28 2.35
C GLN A 191 -11.52 22.64 2.57
N GLY A 192 -12.36 21.67 2.93
CA GLY A 192 -13.79 21.85 3.18
C GLY A 192 -14.66 21.94 1.95
N PHE A 193 -14.19 21.46 0.80
CA PHE A 193 -14.95 21.49 -0.47
C PHE A 193 -15.96 20.37 -0.57
N VAL A 194 -15.66 19.20 -0.01
CA VAL A 194 -16.54 18.04 0.06
C VAL A 194 -16.48 17.42 1.46
N PRO A 195 -17.56 16.83 1.97
CA PRO A 195 -17.55 16.21 3.30
C PRO A 195 -16.79 14.86 3.33
N ASN A 196 -16.81 14.11 2.21
CA ASN A 196 -16.16 12.82 2.05
C ASN A 196 -16.12 12.42 0.57
N ARG A 197 -15.56 11.24 0.27
CA ARG A 197 -15.42 10.68 -1.08
C ARG A 197 -16.74 10.40 -1.82
N ASP A 198 -17.82 10.18 -1.10
CA ASP A 198 -19.10 9.80 -1.67
C ASP A 198 -19.95 11.02 -2.08
N ARG A 199 -19.50 12.22 -1.72
CA ARG A 199 -20.18 13.49 -1.96
C ARG A 199 -19.40 14.44 -2.85
N LEU A 200 -18.61 13.90 -3.79
CA LEU A 200 -17.89 14.70 -4.80
C LEU A 200 -18.83 15.47 -5.73
N ASP A 201 -20.05 14.97 -5.92
CA ASP A 201 -21.13 15.59 -6.69
C ASP A 201 -21.61 16.93 -6.10
N THR A 202 -21.36 17.22 -4.83
CA THR A 202 -21.68 18.50 -4.20
C THR A 202 -20.73 19.63 -4.64
N PHE A 203 -19.60 19.27 -5.24
CA PHE A 203 -18.57 20.22 -5.66
C PHE A 203 -18.35 20.20 -7.18
N PHE A 204 -18.31 19.03 -7.80
CA PHE A 204 -18.13 18.86 -9.24
C PHE A 204 -19.47 18.68 -9.95
N SER A 205 -19.60 19.20 -11.18
CA SER A 205 -20.79 18.97 -12.00
C SER A 205 -20.87 17.53 -12.52
N LYS A 206 -19.70 16.90 -12.73
CA LYS A 206 -19.59 15.50 -13.16
C LYS A 206 -18.27 14.90 -12.69
N VAL A 207 -18.35 13.67 -12.14
CA VAL A 207 -17.20 12.89 -11.71
C VAL A 207 -17.08 11.65 -12.60
N ASN A 208 -15.91 11.47 -13.22
CA ASN A 208 -15.59 10.33 -14.07
C ASN A 208 -14.36 9.61 -13.53
N TYR A 209 -14.16 8.36 -13.99
CA TYR A 209 -13.00 7.54 -13.70
C TYR A 209 -12.41 7.00 -15.02
N GLY A 210 -11.15 7.32 -15.28
CA GLY A 210 -10.45 6.86 -16.50
C GLY A 210 -10.06 5.39 -16.46
N GLY A 211 -9.96 4.81 -15.25
CA GLY A 211 -9.46 3.46 -15.03
C GLY A 211 -7.93 3.39 -14.92
N ASN A 212 -7.21 4.25 -15.63
CA ASN A 212 -5.75 4.41 -15.53
C ASN A 212 -5.33 5.86 -15.86
N TYR A 213 -4.03 6.16 -15.68
CA TYR A 213 -3.50 7.52 -15.91
C TYR A 213 -3.66 7.98 -17.36
N SER A 214 -3.34 7.11 -18.33
CA SER A 214 -3.41 7.47 -19.75
C SER A 214 -4.81 7.88 -20.17
N LYS A 215 -5.83 7.11 -19.79
CA LYS A 215 -7.23 7.44 -20.12
C LYS A 215 -7.73 8.69 -19.42
N ALA A 216 -7.29 8.94 -18.16
CA ALA A 216 -7.63 10.18 -17.46
C ALA A 216 -7.00 11.39 -18.16
N LEU A 217 -5.75 11.29 -18.59
CA LEU A 217 -5.06 12.35 -19.35
C LEU A 217 -5.68 12.56 -20.75
N ASP A 218 -6.01 11.47 -21.44
CA ASP A 218 -6.68 11.54 -22.73
C ASP A 218 -8.01 12.29 -22.66
N ALA A 219 -8.76 12.13 -21.57
CA ALA A 219 -10.01 12.85 -21.36
C ALA A 219 -9.80 14.38 -21.32
N VAL A 220 -8.71 14.86 -20.71
CA VAL A 220 -8.34 16.29 -20.71
C VAL A 220 -7.84 16.72 -22.10
N VAL A 221 -6.95 15.95 -22.71
CA VAL A 221 -6.38 16.27 -24.03
C VAL A 221 -7.48 16.40 -25.09
N ARG A 222 -8.53 15.58 -24.99
CA ARG A 222 -9.68 15.59 -25.92
C ARG A 222 -10.79 16.58 -25.52
N GLY A 223 -10.64 17.34 -24.44
CA GLY A 223 -11.66 18.27 -23.95
C GLY A 223 -12.94 17.59 -23.40
N GLN A 224 -12.86 16.33 -23.03
CA GLN A 224 -13.99 15.55 -22.45
C GLN A 224 -14.21 15.85 -20.96
N THR A 225 -13.22 16.46 -20.32
CA THR A 225 -13.25 16.89 -18.92
C THR A 225 -12.43 18.15 -18.72
N ASP A 226 -12.81 19.00 -17.77
CA ASP A 226 -12.09 20.24 -17.45
C ASP A 226 -10.77 19.96 -16.73
N VAL A 227 -10.74 18.89 -15.91
CA VAL A 227 -9.58 18.54 -15.09
C VAL A 227 -9.43 17.03 -14.96
N ALA A 228 -8.20 16.54 -15.01
CA ALA A 228 -7.84 15.17 -14.64
C ALA A 228 -6.92 15.14 -13.43
N VAL A 229 -6.93 14.03 -12.70
CA VAL A 229 -6.04 13.81 -11.55
C VAL A 229 -5.22 12.55 -11.76
N VAL A 230 -3.90 12.71 -11.74
CA VAL A 230 -2.92 11.65 -12.01
C VAL A 230 -1.67 11.83 -11.15
N SER A 231 -0.71 10.90 -11.27
CA SER A 231 0.66 11.11 -10.80
C SER A 231 1.40 12.11 -11.69
N GLU A 232 2.26 12.93 -11.12
CA GLU A 232 3.11 13.85 -11.91
C GLU A 232 3.96 13.12 -12.95
N TYR A 233 4.51 11.95 -12.60
CA TYR A 233 5.29 11.15 -13.54
C TYR A 233 4.49 10.63 -14.74
N ALA A 234 3.15 10.59 -14.62
CA ALA A 234 2.28 10.20 -15.73
C ALA A 234 2.18 11.26 -16.84
N LEU A 235 2.73 12.45 -16.64
CA LEU A 235 2.88 13.47 -17.67
C LEU A 235 3.99 13.17 -18.70
N PHE A 236 4.59 12.00 -18.60
CA PHE A 236 5.67 11.51 -19.47
C PHE A 236 5.30 10.14 -20.07
N PRO A 237 5.91 9.75 -21.21
CA PRO A 237 5.76 8.40 -21.73
C PRO A 237 6.08 7.33 -20.66
N PRO A 238 5.37 6.19 -20.70
CA PRO A 238 4.38 5.76 -21.70
C PRO A 238 2.93 6.21 -21.45
N TYR A 239 2.66 7.01 -20.40
CA TYR A 239 1.31 7.39 -19.99
C TYR A 239 0.71 8.52 -20.82
N LEU A 240 1.49 9.56 -21.06
CA LEU A 240 1.17 10.68 -21.95
C LEU A 240 2.18 10.69 -23.10
N ALA A 241 1.69 10.61 -24.32
CA ALA A 241 2.52 10.71 -25.52
C ALA A 241 3.22 12.09 -25.56
N ALA A 242 4.48 12.11 -26.05
CA ALA A 242 5.31 13.30 -26.03
C ALA A 242 4.65 14.49 -26.76
N GLU A 243 3.96 14.24 -27.87
CA GLU A 243 3.23 15.23 -28.69
C GLU A 243 2.01 15.84 -27.97
N ASN A 244 1.56 15.24 -26.89
CA ASN A 244 0.46 15.75 -26.07
C ASN A 244 0.94 16.53 -24.83
N ARG A 245 2.25 16.55 -24.55
CA ARG A 245 2.79 17.17 -23.34
C ARG A 245 2.45 18.65 -23.22
N ASP A 246 2.51 19.37 -24.32
CA ASP A 246 2.24 20.81 -24.38
C ASP A 246 0.74 21.16 -24.44
N LYS A 247 -0.14 20.16 -24.59
CA LYS A 247 -1.59 20.36 -24.57
C LYS A 247 -2.15 20.48 -23.15
N VAL A 248 -1.36 20.09 -22.14
CA VAL A 248 -1.78 20.06 -20.74
C VAL A 248 -0.78 20.77 -19.85
N ARG A 249 -1.26 21.26 -18.71
CA ARG A 249 -0.43 21.83 -17.65
C ARG A 249 -0.94 21.45 -16.27
N ILE A 250 -0.06 21.52 -15.29
CA ILE A 250 -0.42 21.31 -13.89
C ILE A 250 -1.10 22.58 -13.35
N LEU A 251 -2.26 22.40 -12.74
CA LEU A 251 -2.98 23.42 -12.01
C LEU A 251 -2.57 23.45 -10.54
N HIS A 252 -2.49 22.27 -9.91
CA HIS A 252 -2.17 22.10 -8.49
C HIS A 252 -1.39 20.81 -8.25
N LYS A 253 -0.49 20.82 -7.25
CA LYS A 253 0.32 19.66 -6.82
C LYS A 253 0.06 19.35 -5.36
N ILE A 254 -0.03 18.07 -5.07
CA ILE A 254 -0.04 17.51 -3.70
C ILE A 254 1.20 16.64 -3.57
N SER A 255 2.13 17.05 -2.71
CA SER A 255 3.42 16.38 -2.55
C SER A 255 3.36 15.20 -1.56
N GLY A 256 4.39 14.37 -1.59
CA GLY A 256 4.61 13.36 -0.56
C GLY A 256 3.79 12.07 -0.73
N VAL A 257 3.29 11.78 -1.93
CA VAL A 257 2.68 10.47 -2.20
C VAL A 257 3.77 9.41 -2.08
N PRO A 258 3.62 8.39 -1.20
CA PRO A 258 4.64 7.36 -1.03
C PRO A 258 4.84 6.55 -2.31
N ALA A 259 6.09 6.33 -2.68
CA ALA A 259 6.44 5.46 -3.80
C ALA A 259 5.94 4.02 -3.54
N HIS A 260 5.81 3.26 -4.61
CA HIS A 260 5.64 1.81 -4.53
C HIS A 260 6.86 1.20 -3.83
N GLY A 261 6.70 0.02 -3.27
CA GLY A 261 7.80 -0.63 -2.58
C GLY A 261 7.65 -2.14 -2.53
N ILE A 262 8.58 -2.76 -1.81
CA ILE A 262 8.67 -4.21 -1.67
C ILE A 262 8.25 -4.58 -0.25
N ALA A 263 7.10 -5.23 -0.15
CA ALA A 263 6.59 -5.82 1.08
C ALA A 263 7.09 -7.26 1.21
N ILE A 264 7.49 -7.64 2.42
CA ILE A 264 7.92 -9.00 2.78
C ILE A 264 7.04 -9.46 3.94
N ASP A 265 6.58 -10.69 3.87
CA ASP A 265 5.77 -11.32 4.89
C ASP A 265 6.57 -11.51 6.20
N ASP A 266 5.89 -11.47 7.35
CA ASP A 266 6.54 -11.56 8.66
C ASP A 266 7.03 -12.98 8.99
N ASP A 267 6.47 -14.00 8.34
CA ASP A 267 6.90 -15.39 8.47
C ASP A 267 8.22 -15.70 7.74
N VAL A 268 8.70 -14.80 6.86
CA VAL A 268 10.04 -14.93 6.26
C VAL A 268 11.11 -14.71 7.33
N PRO A 269 11.93 -15.72 7.65
CA PRO A 269 12.95 -15.61 8.70
C PRO A 269 13.89 -14.44 8.49
N VAL A 270 14.23 -13.72 9.56
CA VAL A 270 15.04 -12.49 9.53
C VAL A 270 16.32 -12.65 8.70
N VAL A 271 17.02 -13.79 8.83
CA VAL A 271 18.27 -14.05 8.09
C VAL A 271 18.01 -14.12 6.58
N ILE A 272 16.93 -14.76 6.15
CA ILE A 272 16.56 -14.87 4.73
C ILE A 272 16.07 -13.52 4.22
N ARG A 273 15.25 -12.82 5.01
CA ARG A 273 14.75 -11.49 4.69
C ARG A 273 15.88 -10.48 4.46
N GLU A 274 16.88 -10.44 5.35
CA GLU A 274 18.03 -9.55 5.17
C GLU A 274 18.90 -9.92 3.97
N LYS A 275 19.10 -11.23 3.70
CA LYS A 275 19.77 -11.68 2.48
C LYS A 275 19.01 -11.20 1.22
N LEU A 276 17.68 -11.34 1.21
CA LEU A 276 16.83 -10.89 0.10
C LEU A 276 16.88 -9.38 -0.08
N ILE A 277 16.74 -8.60 1.00
CA ILE A 277 16.83 -7.14 0.95
C ILE A 277 18.20 -6.69 0.39
N ASN A 278 19.28 -7.32 0.86
CA ASN A 278 20.62 -7.02 0.36
C ASN A 278 20.82 -7.43 -1.11
N ALA A 279 20.18 -8.53 -1.54
CA ALA A 279 20.18 -8.95 -2.95
C ALA A 279 19.39 -7.97 -3.82
N LEU A 280 18.22 -7.51 -3.37
CA LEU A 280 17.41 -6.48 -4.04
C LEU A 280 18.19 -5.17 -4.19
N LEU A 281 18.90 -4.73 -3.15
CA LEU A 281 19.73 -3.52 -3.20
C LEU A 281 20.93 -3.65 -4.19
N LYS A 282 21.39 -4.86 -4.52
CA LYS A 282 22.39 -5.06 -5.57
C LYS A 282 21.86 -4.77 -6.98
N LEU A 283 20.53 -4.68 -7.16
CA LEU A 283 19.95 -4.20 -8.41
C LEU A 283 20.25 -2.72 -8.69
N ASN A 284 20.65 -1.94 -7.69
CA ASN A 284 21.07 -0.55 -7.84
C ASN A 284 22.44 -0.41 -8.52
N LYS A 285 23.24 -1.48 -8.55
CA LYS A 285 24.56 -1.44 -9.17
C LYS A 285 24.44 -1.36 -10.69
N SER A 286 25.33 -0.61 -11.32
CA SER A 286 25.29 -0.35 -12.77
C SER A 286 25.18 -1.60 -13.63
N GLU A 287 25.87 -2.68 -13.23
CA GLU A 287 25.83 -3.97 -13.93
C GLU A 287 24.47 -4.71 -13.85
N ASN A 288 23.63 -4.37 -12.87
CA ASN A 288 22.33 -5.02 -12.61
C ASN A 288 21.13 -4.09 -12.82
N GLN A 289 21.37 -2.79 -12.93
CA GLN A 289 20.31 -1.76 -12.95
C GLN A 289 19.32 -1.95 -14.09
N GLN A 290 19.76 -2.57 -15.20
CA GLN A 290 18.88 -2.85 -16.33
C GLN A 290 17.72 -3.80 -15.95
N LEU A 291 17.94 -4.74 -15.02
CA LEU A 291 16.88 -5.61 -14.51
C LEU A 291 15.75 -4.82 -13.83
N LEU A 292 16.14 -3.84 -13.00
CA LEU A 292 15.20 -2.99 -12.28
C LEU A 292 14.48 -2.01 -13.22
N THR A 293 15.23 -1.40 -14.16
CA THR A 293 14.67 -0.47 -15.14
C THR A 293 13.70 -1.17 -16.09
N ASN A 294 14.07 -2.35 -16.59
CA ASN A 294 13.19 -3.14 -17.45
C ASN A 294 11.90 -3.57 -16.75
N LEU A 295 11.98 -3.89 -15.45
CA LEU A 295 10.83 -4.36 -14.68
C LEU A 295 9.76 -3.27 -14.57
N TYR A 296 10.10 -2.11 -14.01
CA TYR A 296 9.14 -1.05 -13.66
C TYR A 296 9.63 0.37 -13.93
N ASN A 297 10.61 0.58 -14.80
CA ASN A 297 11.25 1.88 -15.01
C ASN A 297 11.84 2.49 -13.72
N SER A 298 12.14 1.65 -12.73
CA SER A 298 12.77 2.08 -11.50
C SER A 298 14.29 2.21 -11.69
N THR A 299 14.88 3.22 -11.08
CA THR A 299 16.30 3.52 -11.17
C THR A 299 17.07 3.09 -9.92
N GLU A 300 16.37 2.95 -8.81
CA GLU A 300 16.97 2.61 -7.52
C GLU A 300 15.91 1.97 -6.60
N LEU A 301 16.37 1.14 -5.67
CA LEU A 301 15.62 0.71 -4.49
C LEU A 301 16.29 1.31 -3.25
N VAL A 302 15.51 1.86 -2.33
CA VAL A 302 16.03 2.45 -1.08
C VAL A 302 15.36 1.83 0.13
N ARG A 303 16.12 1.61 1.22
CA ARG A 303 15.54 1.18 2.49
C ARG A 303 14.61 2.26 3.03
N VAL A 304 13.46 1.85 3.52
CA VAL A 304 12.50 2.73 4.18
C VAL A 304 12.01 2.12 5.50
N ASP A 305 11.66 2.97 6.42
CA ASP A 305 10.84 2.58 7.57
C ASP A 305 9.39 2.49 7.12
N HIS A 306 8.76 1.34 7.32
CA HIS A 306 7.41 1.03 6.86
C HIS A 306 6.38 2.04 7.35
N ASP A 307 6.39 2.32 8.66
CA ASP A 307 5.38 3.17 9.29
C ASP A 307 5.52 4.62 8.81
N ARG A 308 6.74 5.14 8.82
CA ARG A 308 7.05 6.48 8.34
C ARG A 308 6.76 6.65 6.85
N HIS A 309 7.13 5.65 6.03
CA HIS A 309 6.91 5.71 4.58
C HIS A 309 5.41 5.73 4.24
N LEU A 310 4.59 4.93 4.93
CA LEU A 310 3.16 4.80 4.67
C LEU A 310 2.29 5.80 5.45
N GLN A 311 2.86 6.55 6.40
CA GLN A 311 2.12 7.52 7.20
C GLN A 311 1.30 8.51 6.37
N PRO A 312 1.82 9.11 5.26
CA PRO A 312 1.01 10.00 4.43
C PRO A 312 -0.23 9.33 3.82
N MET A 313 -0.13 8.05 3.45
CA MET A 313 -1.28 7.29 2.94
C MET A 313 -2.30 7.00 4.05
N ARG A 314 -1.84 6.64 5.26
CA ARG A 314 -2.73 6.45 6.42
C ARG A 314 -3.51 7.72 6.73
N GLU A 315 -2.82 8.88 6.73
CA GLU A 315 -3.47 10.18 6.98
C GLU A 315 -4.45 10.56 5.86
N ALA A 316 -4.10 10.30 4.60
CA ALA A 316 -5.01 10.57 3.49
C ALA A 316 -6.30 9.72 3.58
N LEU A 317 -6.17 8.45 3.97
CA LEU A 317 -7.32 7.54 4.11
C LEU A 317 -8.29 7.92 5.24
N LYS A 318 -7.85 8.63 6.28
CA LYS A 318 -8.75 9.12 7.35
C LYS A 318 -9.77 10.15 6.85
N ASN A 319 -9.49 10.80 5.73
CA ASN A 319 -10.34 11.85 5.17
C ASN A 319 -11.13 11.40 3.92
N VAL A 320 -11.09 10.10 3.57
CA VAL A 320 -11.66 9.62 2.29
C VAL A 320 -12.74 8.57 2.51
#